data_b61ca2bc57898348f7b77f0c7a9efd5c
#
_entry.id   b61ca2bc57898348f7b77f0c7a9efd5c
#
_cell.length_a   1.000
_cell.length_b   1.000
_cell.length_c   1.000
_cell.angle_alpha   90.00
_cell.angle_beta   90.00
_cell.angle_gamma   90.00
#
_symmetry.space_group_name_H-M   'P 1'
#
loop_
_entity.id
_entity.type
_entity.pdbx_description
1 polymer ?
#
loop_
_entity_poly.entity_id
_entity_poly.type
_entity_poly.pdbx_seq_one_letter_code
_entity_poly.pdbx_strand_id
1 'polypeptide(L)'
;MPLESTKADEIAHVIEEAIVSGELAPGTVLRQEQLSERFRVSRTPVREALRRLAALGLVSFVPNRGVRVRTLSRDELREAFLVRAELESLATELAAAKMTADDLAELEQAEREFSRLTQKLRSGEGEEAARWRLTGDWMRANHAFHDVVYRVAAAPLVERLAKGARRSFSGQAVWAPGGSGVDSLYERNVREHESIRLALVTGSAGGARALAREHVLHSFELLMTVLDEHAARPRLARDVSSY
;
A
#
# COMPACT_ATOMS: atom_id res chain seq x y z
N MET A 1 -16.31 18.44 -17.23
CA MET A 1 -16.39 19.03 -15.88
C MET A 1 -15.93 17.96 -14.88
N PRO A 2 -14.94 18.23 -14.01
CA PRO A 2 -14.69 17.31 -12.91
C PRO A 2 -15.96 17.27 -12.06
N LEU A 3 -16.42 16.05 -11.72
CA LEU A 3 -17.52 15.86 -10.78
C LEU A 3 -17.07 16.44 -9.43
N GLU A 4 -17.84 17.39 -8.88
CA GLU A 4 -17.58 17.91 -7.55
C GLU A 4 -17.53 16.75 -6.55
N SER A 5 -16.48 16.70 -5.75
CA SER A 5 -16.32 15.69 -4.70
C SER A 5 -17.50 15.80 -3.73
N THR A 6 -18.23 14.70 -3.57
CA THR A 6 -19.36 14.68 -2.64
C THR A 6 -18.86 14.56 -1.20
N LYS A 7 -19.70 14.92 -0.23
CA LYS A 7 -19.36 14.72 1.18
C LYS A 7 -19.07 13.26 1.53
N ALA A 8 -19.68 12.32 0.81
CA ALA A 8 -19.37 10.89 0.94
C ALA A 8 -17.97 10.54 0.41
N ASP A 9 -17.50 11.20 -0.67
CA ASP A 9 -16.14 11.01 -1.19
C ASP A 9 -15.08 11.51 -0.19
N GLU A 10 -15.29 12.70 0.38
CA GLU A 10 -14.38 13.26 1.39
C GLU A 10 -14.28 12.34 2.62
N ILE A 11 -15.41 11.84 3.12
CA ILE A 11 -15.45 10.94 4.27
C ILE A 11 -14.75 9.61 3.93
N ALA A 12 -15.01 9.05 2.74
CA ALA A 12 -14.38 7.83 2.30
C ALA A 12 -12.86 8.00 2.21
N HIS A 13 -12.39 9.11 1.64
CA HIS A 13 -10.97 9.42 1.54
C HIS A 13 -10.29 9.52 2.91
N VAL A 14 -10.87 10.27 3.86
CA VAL A 14 -10.31 10.39 5.22
C VAL A 14 -10.24 9.05 5.94
N ILE A 15 -11.27 8.20 5.80
CA ILE A 15 -11.26 6.86 6.42
C ILE A 15 -10.26 5.95 5.69
N GLU A 16 -10.16 6.01 4.37
CA GLU A 16 -9.15 5.28 3.58
C GLU A 16 -7.74 5.65 4.05
N GLU A 17 -7.42 6.93 4.18
CA GLU A 17 -6.12 7.38 4.69
C GLU A 17 -5.85 6.88 6.11
N ALA A 18 -6.85 6.90 7.01
CA ALA A 18 -6.72 6.39 8.36
C ALA A 18 -6.49 4.87 8.41
N ILE A 19 -7.06 4.10 7.46
CA ILE A 19 -6.79 2.67 7.31
C ILE A 19 -5.38 2.44 6.76
N VAL A 20 -5.01 3.17 5.71
CA VAL A 20 -3.69 3.04 5.06
C VAL A 20 -2.58 3.50 5.99
N SER A 21 -2.77 4.56 6.76
CA SER A 21 -1.81 5.00 7.79
C SER A 21 -1.76 4.07 9.00
N GLY A 22 -2.73 3.15 9.17
CA GLY A 22 -2.82 2.26 10.32
C GLY A 22 -3.41 2.89 11.58
N GLU A 23 -3.87 4.15 11.51
CA GLU A 23 -4.65 4.78 12.58
C GLU A 23 -5.90 3.94 12.88
N LEU A 24 -6.56 3.44 11.83
CA LEU A 24 -7.63 2.46 11.91
C LEU A 24 -7.06 1.06 11.63
N ALA A 25 -6.68 0.37 12.67
CA ALA A 25 -6.10 -0.98 12.58
C ALA A 25 -7.09 -2.01 11.99
N PRO A 26 -6.60 -3.08 11.34
CA PRO A 26 -7.43 -4.21 10.92
C PRO A 26 -8.30 -4.74 12.06
N GLY A 27 -9.58 -4.98 11.78
CA GLY A 27 -10.54 -5.43 12.78
C GLY A 27 -11.27 -4.30 13.55
N THR A 28 -10.84 -3.04 13.41
CA THR A 28 -11.50 -1.88 14.03
C THR A 28 -12.96 -1.79 13.59
N VAL A 29 -13.87 -1.57 14.54
CA VAL A 29 -15.30 -1.39 14.28
C VAL A 29 -15.61 0.07 14.00
N LEU A 30 -16.17 0.34 12.84
CA LEU A 30 -16.60 1.66 12.40
C LEU A 30 -18.11 1.80 12.63
N ARG A 31 -18.51 2.62 13.59
CA ARG A 31 -19.92 2.86 13.92
C ARG A 31 -20.43 4.08 13.18
N GLN A 32 -21.51 3.92 12.41
CA GLN A 32 -22.08 5.02 11.60
C GLN A 32 -22.46 6.25 12.43
N GLU A 33 -22.92 6.03 13.67
CA GLU A 33 -23.29 7.11 14.61
C GLU A 33 -22.07 7.94 14.98
N GLN A 34 -21.00 7.30 15.44
CA GLN A 34 -19.75 7.97 15.82
C GLN A 34 -19.13 8.73 14.64
N LEU A 35 -19.15 8.13 13.45
CA LEU A 35 -18.66 8.80 12.23
C LEU A 35 -19.55 9.99 11.85
N SER A 36 -20.88 9.88 11.99
CA SER A 36 -21.81 10.99 11.73
C SER A 36 -21.52 12.18 12.66
N GLU A 37 -21.28 11.92 13.93
CA GLU A 37 -20.89 12.93 14.93
C GLU A 37 -19.53 13.55 14.60
N ARG A 38 -18.50 12.70 14.34
CA ARG A 38 -17.13 13.15 14.01
C ARG A 38 -17.11 14.06 12.78
N PHE A 39 -17.81 13.68 11.71
CA PHE A 39 -17.86 14.44 10.46
C PHE A 39 -18.96 15.52 10.43
N ARG A 40 -19.79 15.62 11.48
CA ARG A 40 -20.91 16.57 11.60
C ARG A 40 -21.87 16.49 10.41
N VAL A 41 -22.27 15.29 10.05
CA VAL A 41 -23.18 14.99 8.92
C VAL A 41 -24.27 14.00 9.32
N SER A 42 -25.30 13.86 8.49
CA SER A 42 -26.30 12.81 8.65
C SER A 42 -25.71 11.41 8.38
N ARG A 43 -26.43 10.35 8.73
CA ARG A 43 -25.99 8.97 8.50
C ARG A 43 -25.88 8.59 7.01
N THR A 44 -26.58 9.29 6.12
CA THR A 44 -26.62 8.96 4.69
C THR A 44 -25.25 9.06 4.03
N PRO A 45 -24.52 10.21 4.05
CA PRO A 45 -23.20 10.30 3.44
C PRO A 45 -22.17 9.35 4.07
N VAL A 46 -22.28 9.09 5.39
CA VAL A 46 -21.42 8.11 6.08
C VAL A 46 -21.67 6.69 5.54
N ARG A 47 -22.92 6.29 5.37
CA ARG A 47 -23.27 4.98 4.83
C ARG A 47 -22.80 4.81 3.39
N GLU A 48 -22.90 5.86 2.58
CA GLU A 48 -22.37 5.85 1.19
C GLU A 48 -20.85 5.74 1.18
N ALA A 49 -20.15 6.50 2.01
CA ALA A 49 -18.71 6.40 2.17
C ALA A 49 -18.28 4.97 2.55
N LEU A 50 -18.93 4.36 3.55
CA LEU A 50 -18.65 2.99 3.99
C LEU A 50 -18.96 1.95 2.91
N ARG A 51 -19.99 2.16 2.07
CA ARG A 51 -20.27 1.30 0.92
C ARG A 51 -19.16 1.38 -0.14
N ARG A 52 -18.64 2.59 -0.41
CA ARG A 52 -17.49 2.79 -1.31
C ARG A 52 -16.24 2.09 -0.80
N LEU A 53 -15.95 2.25 0.50
CA LEU A 53 -14.81 1.55 1.13
C LEU A 53 -14.98 0.02 1.12
N ALA A 54 -16.21 -0.48 1.24
CA ALA A 54 -16.50 -1.91 1.12
C ALA A 54 -16.31 -2.41 -0.33
N ALA A 55 -16.71 -1.61 -1.32
CA ALA A 55 -16.45 -1.92 -2.74
C ALA A 55 -14.95 -1.92 -3.07
N LEU A 56 -14.15 -1.14 -2.34
CA LEU A 56 -12.68 -1.15 -2.42
C LEU A 56 -12.03 -2.28 -1.61
N GLY A 57 -12.83 -3.09 -0.88
CA GLY A 57 -12.32 -4.18 -0.05
C GLY A 57 -11.63 -3.74 1.24
N LEU A 58 -11.73 -2.47 1.64
CA LEU A 58 -11.08 -1.92 2.85
C LEU A 58 -11.87 -2.22 4.12
N VAL A 59 -13.18 -2.33 4.01
CA VAL A 59 -14.07 -2.64 5.13
C VAL A 59 -15.08 -3.71 4.74
N SER A 60 -15.70 -4.35 5.73
CA SER A 60 -16.79 -5.32 5.54
C SER A 60 -17.97 -4.99 6.44
N PHE A 61 -19.18 -5.19 5.93
CA PHE A 61 -20.41 -5.11 6.73
C PHE A 61 -20.58 -6.41 7.50
N VAL A 62 -20.70 -6.32 8.82
CA VAL A 62 -20.95 -7.46 9.70
C VAL A 62 -22.38 -7.36 10.22
N PRO A 63 -23.27 -8.35 9.93
CA PRO A 63 -24.65 -8.32 10.39
C PRO A 63 -24.73 -8.04 11.89
N ASN A 64 -25.58 -7.10 12.29
CA ASN A 64 -25.81 -6.65 13.68
C ASN A 64 -24.59 -6.10 14.44
N ARG A 65 -23.43 -5.93 13.76
CA ARG A 65 -22.18 -5.46 14.39
C ARG A 65 -21.57 -4.24 13.69
N GLY A 66 -22.24 -3.69 12.67
CA GLY A 66 -21.77 -2.51 11.96
C GLY A 66 -20.78 -2.82 10.84
N VAL A 67 -19.82 -1.91 10.61
CA VAL A 67 -18.79 -2.02 9.60
C VAL A 67 -17.45 -2.23 10.29
N ARG A 68 -16.61 -3.10 9.72
CA ARG A 68 -15.30 -3.42 10.29
C ARG A 68 -14.21 -3.26 9.24
N VAL A 69 -13.06 -2.68 9.64
CA VAL A 69 -11.85 -2.68 8.81
C VAL A 69 -11.46 -4.12 8.53
N ARG A 70 -11.25 -4.48 7.25
CA ARG A 70 -10.94 -5.87 6.87
C ARG A 70 -9.60 -6.32 7.45
N THR A 71 -9.59 -7.57 7.86
CA THR A 71 -8.37 -8.32 8.11
C THR A 71 -8.29 -9.36 7.01
N LEU A 72 -7.24 -9.31 6.19
CA LEU A 72 -7.04 -10.31 5.16
C LEU A 72 -6.41 -11.55 5.78
N SER A 73 -6.88 -12.72 5.36
CA SER A 73 -6.21 -13.99 5.62
C SER A 73 -4.90 -14.06 4.83
N ARG A 74 -4.02 -14.98 5.20
CA ARG A 74 -2.77 -15.22 4.47
C ARG A 74 -3.02 -15.67 3.02
N ASP A 75 -4.06 -16.43 2.80
CA ASP A 75 -4.46 -16.89 1.47
C ASP A 75 -4.97 -15.73 0.61
N GLU A 76 -5.83 -14.85 1.16
CA GLU A 76 -6.27 -13.64 0.46
C GLU A 76 -5.09 -12.70 0.14
N LEU A 77 -4.12 -12.56 1.05
CA LEU A 77 -2.89 -11.81 0.78
C LEU A 77 -2.10 -12.43 -0.37
N ARG A 78 -1.92 -13.75 -0.36
CA ARG A 78 -1.23 -14.48 -1.42
C ARG A 78 -1.90 -14.28 -2.77
N GLU A 79 -3.21 -14.42 -2.84
CA GLU A 79 -3.98 -14.19 -4.07
C GLU A 79 -3.84 -12.75 -4.58
N ALA A 80 -3.92 -11.75 -3.69
CA ALA A 80 -3.73 -10.35 -4.04
C ALA A 80 -2.33 -10.09 -4.64
N PHE A 81 -1.28 -10.69 -4.07
CA PHE A 81 0.08 -10.55 -4.59
C PHE A 81 0.28 -11.29 -5.91
N LEU A 82 -0.34 -12.44 -6.12
CA LEU A 82 -0.32 -13.14 -7.42
C LEU A 82 -0.97 -12.29 -8.51
N VAL A 83 -2.13 -11.70 -8.24
CA VAL A 83 -2.81 -10.79 -9.18
C VAL A 83 -1.95 -9.55 -9.46
N ARG A 84 -1.36 -8.94 -8.41
CA ARG A 84 -0.45 -7.81 -8.58
C ARG A 84 0.76 -8.17 -9.44
N ALA A 85 1.39 -9.31 -9.20
CA ALA A 85 2.57 -9.74 -9.95
C ALA A 85 2.29 -9.77 -11.46
N GLU A 86 1.13 -10.26 -11.88
CA GLU A 86 0.75 -10.28 -13.28
C GLU A 86 0.40 -8.88 -13.82
N LEU A 87 -0.33 -8.07 -13.06
CA LEU A 87 -0.75 -6.73 -13.50
C LEU A 87 0.41 -5.73 -13.52
N GLU A 88 1.26 -5.74 -12.48
CA GLU A 88 2.40 -4.83 -12.36
C GLU A 88 3.49 -5.19 -13.38
N SER A 89 3.74 -6.46 -13.61
CA SER A 89 4.68 -6.91 -14.65
C SER A 89 4.20 -6.55 -16.06
N LEU A 90 2.90 -6.68 -16.34
CA LEU A 90 2.31 -6.23 -17.59
C LEU A 90 2.45 -4.72 -17.78
N ALA A 91 2.16 -3.93 -16.74
CA ALA A 91 2.34 -2.48 -16.79
C ALA A 91 3.82 -2.11 -17.09
N THR A 92 4.75 -2.80 -16.44
CA THR A 92 6.20 -2.58 -16.64
C THR A 92 6.64 -2.91 -18.06
N GLU A 93 6.15 -4.02 -18.63
CA GLU A 93 6.37 -4.38 -20.03
C GLU A 93 5.84 -3.30 -21.00
N LEU A 94 4.61 -2.84 -20.78
CA LEU A 94 3.98 -1.81 -21.60
C LEU A 94 4.67 -0.45 -21.49
N ALA A 95 5.27 -0.14 -20.34
CA ALA A 95 6.02 1.08 -20.11
C ALA A 95 7.37 1.07 -20.81
N ALA A 96 8.05 -0.07 -20.92
CA ALA A 96 9.42 -0.18 -21.43
C ALA A 96 9.61 0.46 -22.81
N ALA A 97 8.64 0.34 -23.71
CA ALA A 97 8.70 0.92 -25.06
C ALA A 97 8.27 2.41 -25.12
N LYS A 98 7.84 2.99 -24.01
CA LYS A 98 7.26 4.34 -23.96
C LYS A 98 8.04 5.30 -23.05
N MET A 99 9.02 4.80 -22.27
CA MET A 99 9.82 5.61 -21.36
C MET A 99 10.57 6.72 -22.10
N THR A 100 10.33 7.95 -21.69
CA THR A 100 11.12 9.11 -22.11
C THR A 100 12.31 9.34 -21.16
N ALA A 101 13.25 10.21 -21.53
CA ALA A 101 14.35 10.60 -20.66
C ALA A 101 13.86 11.23 -19.34
N ASP A 102 12.77 12.03 -19.40
CA ASP A 102 12.20 12.68 -18.23
C ASP A 102 11.52 11.62 -17.31
N ASP A 103 10.80 10.64 -17.88
CA ASP A 103 10.22 9.54 -17.13
C ASP A 103 11.29 8.70 -16.41
N LEU A 104 12.40 8.42 -17.08
CA LEU A 104 13.53 7.70 -16.48
C LEU A 104 14.20 8.50 -15.36
N ALA A 105 14.31 9.81 -15.49
CA ALA A 105 14.84 10.68 -14.44
C ALA A 105 13.91 10.70 -13.21
N GLU A 106 12.59 10.79 -13.42
CA GLU A 106 11.59 10.72 -12.35
C GLU A 106 11.63 9.35 -11.64
N LEU A 107 11.73 8.26 -12.41
CA LEU A 107 11.83 6.90 -11.87
C LEU A 107 13.11 6.72 -11.02
N GLU A 108 14.24 7.26 -11.48
CA GLU A 108 15.50 7.23 -10.73
C GLU A 108 15.41 8.05 -9.44
N GLN A 109 14.70 9.18 -9.46
CA GLN A 109 14.49 9.99 -8.25
C GLN A 109 13.65 9.22 -7.22
N ALA A 110 12.57 8.56 -7.66
CA ALA A 110 11.72 7.74 -6.79
C ALA A 110 12.50 6.57 -6.19
N GLU A 111 13.34 5.89 -6.98
CA GLU A 111 14.23 4.81 -6.51
C GLU A 111 15.23 5.30 -5.46
N ARG A 112 15.89 6.43 -5.71
CA ARG A 112 16.85 7.03 -4.75
C ARG A 112 16.19 7.37 -3.42
N GLU A 113 14.99 7.94 -3.45
CA GLU A 113 14.25 8.27 -2.24
C GLU A 113 13.83 7.01 -1.47
N PHE A 114 13.35 5.99 -2.17
CA PHE A 114 13.03 4.69 -1.57
C PHE A 114 14.26 4.04 -0.92
N SER A 115 15.40 4.03 -1.60
CA SER A 115 16.68 3.51 -1.08
C SER A 115 17.12 4.27 0.19
N ARG A 116 17.07 5.60 0.16
CA ARG A 116 17.42 6.48 1.28
C ARG A 116 16.54 6.19 2.52
N LEU A 117 15.23 6.04 2.32
CA LEU A 117 14.29 5.75 3.40
C LEU A 117 14.45 4.33 3.91
N THR A 118 14.78 3.37 3.05
CA THR A 118 15.11 2.00 3.44
C THR A 118 16.33 1.97 4.38
N GLN A 119 17.39 2.70 4.06
CA GLN A 119 18.57 2.80 4.93
C GLN A 119 18.23 3.39 6.30
N LYS A 120 17.40 4.44 6.35
CA LYS A 120 16.93 5.03 7.61
C LYS A 120 16.08 4.07 8.44
N LEU A 121 15.21 3.29 7.82
CA LEU A 121 14.41 2.28 8.52
C LEU A 121 15.28 1.20 9.16
N ARG A 122 16.35 0.79 8.48
CA ARG A 122 17.28 -0.24 8.94
C ARG A 122 18.18 0.23 10.07
N SER A 123 18.55 1.50 10.13
CA SER A 123 19.36 2.03 11.24
C SER A 123 18.67 1.85 12.59
N GLY A 124 17.35 1.65 12.61
CA GLY A 124 16.60 1.38 13.84
C GLY A 124 16.52 2.54 14.81
N GLU A 125 17.12 3.68 14.47
CA GLU A 125 17.23 4.86 15.33
C GLU A 125 15.89 5.60 15.43
N GLY A 126 15.61 6.14 16.61
CA GLY A 126 14.48 7.03 16.86
C GLY A 126 13.34 6.42 17.68
N GLU A 127 12.48 7.31 18.17
CA GLU A 127 11.27 6.96 18.91
C GLU A 127 10.25 6.22 18.05
N GLU A 128 9.37 5.42 18.64
CA GLU A 128 8.33 4.63 17.94
C GLU A 128 7.49 5.47 17.01
N ALA A 129 7.08 6.69 17.43
CA ALA A 129 6.30 7.59 16.60
C ALA A 129 7.06 8.11 15.36
N ALA A 130 8.38 8.31 15.46
CA ALA A 130 9.22 8.71 14.34
C ALA A 130 9.40 7.56 13.34
N ARG A 131 9.60 6.34 13.85
CA ARG A 131 9.67 5.13 13.02
C ARG A 131 8.36 4.85 12.29
N TRP A 132 7.23 5.09 12.95
CA TRP A 132 5.92 4.98 12.32
C TRP A 132 5.76 5.93 11.12
N ARG A 133 6.10 7.22 11.30
CA ARG A 133 6.10 8.20 10.20
C ARG A 133 7.03 7.79 9.06
N LEU A 134 8.24 7.34 9.41
CA LEU A 134 9.23 6.90 8.45
C LEU A 134 8.75 5.70 7.61
N THR A 135 8.01 4.76 8.21
CA THR A 135 7.38 3.65 7.49
C THR A 135 6.37 4.15 6.46
N GLY A 136 5.57 5.17 6.80
CA GLY A 136 4.65 5.80 5.87
C GLY A 136 5.35 6.50 4.71
N ASP A 137 6.45 7.22 4.99
CA ASP A 137 7.27 7.85 3.94
C ASP A 137 7.88 6.81 3.01
N TRP A 138 8.38 5.72 3.57
CA TRP A 138 8.95 4.59 2.84
C TRP A 138 7.91 3.95 1.90
N MET A 139 6.70 3.71 2.39
CA MET A 139 5.61 3.19 1.57
C MET A 139 5.23 4.15 0.43
N ARG A 140 5.17 5.46 0.71
CA ARG A 140 4.89 6.48 -0.32
C ARG A 140 5.97 6.49 -1.40
N ALA A 141 7.25 6.40 -1.02
CA ALA A 141 8.35 6.33 -1.97
C ALA A 141 8.29 5.06 -2.84
N ASN A 142 7.97 3.90 -2.23
CA ASN A 142 7.71 2.67 -2.99
C ASN A 142 6.58 2.86 -4.00
N HIS A 143 5.47 3.49 -3.58
CA HIS A 143 4.34 3.75 -4.48
C HIS A 143 4.70 4.71 -5.60
N ALA A 144 5.49 5.75 -5.33
CA ALA A 144 5.92 6.72 -6.33
C ALA A 144 6.68 6.04 -7.48
N PHE A 145 7.58 5.09 -7.17
CA PHE A 145 8.27 4.30 -8.19
C PHE A 145 7.29 3.58 -9.13
N HIS A 146 6.36 2.83 -8.57
CA HIS A 146 5.38 2.09 -9.37
C HIS A 146 4.39 3.02 -10.11
N ASP A 147 4.05 4.17 -9.54
CA ASP A 147 3.12 5.14 -10.15
C ASP A 147 3.71 5.77 -11.43
N VAL A 148 5.03 5.99 -11.50
CA VAL A 148 5.71 6.37 -12.76
C VAL A 148 5.49 5.30 -13.82
N VAL A 149 5.71 4.03 -13.48
CA VAL A 149 5.51 2.91 -14.40
C VAL A 149 4.07 2.83 -14.89
N TYR A 150 3.08 2.95 -14.01
CA TYR A 150 1.67 2.93 -14.39
C TYR A 150 1.30 4.08 -15.33
N ARG A 151 1.76 5.28 -15.03
CA ARG A 151 1.52 6.46 -15.86
C ARG A 151 2.07 6.26 -17.27
N VAL A 152 3.31 5.79 -17.40
CA VAL A 152 3.97 5.57 -18.70
C VAL A 152 3.34 4.40 -19.45
N ALA A 153 2.95 3.34 -18.76
CA ALA A 153 2.23 2.21 -19.37
C ALA A 153 0.97 2.65 -20.11
N ALA A 154 0.31 3.72 -19.62
CA ALA A 154 -0.94 4.26 -20.17
C ALA A 154 -2.02 3.18 -20.34
N ALA A 155 -2.17 2.31 -19.34
CA ALA A 155 -3.11 1.20 -19.28
C ALA A 155 -4.04 1.35 -18.05
N PRO A 156 -5.06 2.25 -18.11
CA PRO A 156 -5.82 2.68 -16.92
C PRO A 156 -6.60 1.54 -16.25
N LEU A 157 -6.98 0.50 -16.98
CA LEU A 157 -7.62 -0.68 -16.39
C LEU A 157 -6.62 -1.48 -15.54
N VAL A 158 -5.42 -1.73 -16.07
CA VAL A 158 -4.35 -2.45 -15.38
C VAL A 158 -3.95 -1.70 -14.11
N GLU A 159 -3.71 -0.40 -14.21
CA GLU A 159 -3.40 0.47 -13.08
C GLU A 159 -4.48 0.40 -11.98
N ARG A 160 -5.75 0.57 -12.36
CA ARG A 160 -6.88 0.55 -11.42
C ARG A 160 -6.97 -0.77 -10.67
N LEU A 161 -6.83 -1.90 -11.37
CA LEU A 161 -6.91 -3.23 -10.77
C LEU A 161 -5.69 -3.51 -9.87
N ALA A 162 -4.48 -3.17 -10.30
CA ALA A 162 -3.25 -3.34 -9.53
C ALA A 162 -3.28 -2.49 -8.25
N LYS A 163 -3.64 -1.20 -8.36
CA LYS A 163 -3.81 -0.32 -7.20
C LYS A 163 -4.94 -0.79 -6.27
N GLY A 164 -6.02 -1.35 -6.83
CA GLY A 164 -7.10 -1.96 -6.05
C GLY A 164 -6.63 -3.14 -5.21
N ALA A 165 -5.89 -4.07 -5.81
CA ALA A 165 -5.32 -5.22 -5.10
C ALA A 165 -4.32 -4.77 -4.01
N ARG A 166 -3.51 -3.72 -4.27
CA ARG A 166 -2.55 -3.17 -3.31
C ARG A 166 -3.22 -2.54 -2.09
N ARG A 167 -4.32 -1.81 -2.26
CA ARG A 167 -5.04 -1.11 -1.17
C ARG A 167 -5.46 -2.03 -0.03
N SER A 168 -5.78 -3.27 -0.33
CA SER A 168 -6.29 -4.24 0.63
C SER A 168 -5.32 -4.56 1.78
N PHE A 169 -4.01 -4.25 1.65
CA PHE A 169 -2.96 -4.54 2.64
C PHE A 169 -1.94 -3.41 2.80
N SER A 170 -2.22 -2.21 2.29
CA SER A 170 -1.28 -1.07 2.32
C SER A 170 -1.20 -0.35 3.67
N GLY A 171 -1.78 -0.90 4.74
CA GLY A 171 -1.70 -0.26 6.06
C GLY A 171 -0.27 -0.26 6.62
N GLN A 172 0.20 0.89 7.11
CA GLN A 172 1.52 1.03 7.77
C GLN A 172 1.72 0.02 8.91
N ALA A 173 0.64 -0.34 9.62
CA ALA A 173 0.66 -1.32 10.70
C ALA A 173 1.17 -2.70 10.25
N VAL A 174 1.05 -3.01 8.95
CA VAL A 174 1.51 -4.26 8.36
C VAL A 174 3.02 -4.22 8.07
N TRP A 175 3.54 -3.04 7.71
CA TRP A 175 4.93 -2.86 7.27
C TRP A 175 5.85 -2.28 8.34
N ALA A 176 5.37 -2.05 9.56
CA ALA A 176 6.19 -1.48 10.63
C ALA A 176 7.40 -2.40 10.91
N PRO A 177 8.64 -1.97 10.62
CA PRO A 177 9.82 -2.79 10.78
C PRO A 177 10.06 -3.10 12.26
N GLY A 178 10.47 -4.30 12.54
CA GLY A 178 10.61 -4.72 13.91
C GLY A 178 11.60 -5.82 14.23
N GLY A 179 12.38 -6.29 13.29
CA GLY A 179 13.32 -7.38 13.56
C GLY A 179 14.55 -7.35 12.67
N SER A 180 15.68 -7.84 13.19
CA SER A 180 16.95 -7.96 12.46
C SER A 180 16.90 -8.95 11.30
N GLY A 181 15.89 -9.84 11.25
CA GLY A 181 15.74 -10.84 10.20
C GLY A 181 15.22 -10.29 8.85
N VAL A 182 14.61 -9.11 8.84
CA VAL A 182 14.00 -8.52 7.64
C VAL A 182 14.92 -7.57 6.87
N ASP A 183 16.06 -7.16 7.44
CA ASP A 183 16.96 -6.18 6.82
C ASP A 183 17.44 -6.60 5.42
N SER A 184 17.79 -7.88 5.25
CA SER A 184 18.22 -8.42 3.95
C SER A 184 17.11 -8.40 2.90
N LEU A 185 15.85 -8.53 3.33
CA LEU A 185 14.67 -8.48 2.46
C LEU A 185 14.38 -7.05 1.99
N TYR A 186 14.57 -6.05 2.88
CA TYR A 186 14.49 -4.64 2.50
C TYR A 186 15.56 -4.24 1.49
N GLU A 187 16.81 -4.71 1.70
CA GLU A 187 17.90 -4.48 0.73
C GLU A 187 17.64 -5.15 -0.62
N ARG A 188 17.08 -6.35 -0.61
CA ARG A 188 16.70 -7.03 -1.85
C ARG A 188 15.69 -6.19 -2.63
N ASN A 189 14.68 -5.64 -1.96
CA ASN A 189 13.66 -4.82 -2.58
C ASN A 189 14.24 -3.57 -3.25
N VAL A 190 15.26 -2.92 -2.64
CA VAL A 190 15.99 -1.81 -3.24
C VAL A 190 16.72 -2.24 -4.52
N ARG A 191 17.47 -3.35 -4.47
CA ARG A 191 18.18 -3.86 -5.65
C ARG A 191 17.26 -4.27 -6.80
N GLU A 192 16.06 -4.74 -6.46
CA GLU A 192 15.05 -5.10 -7.45
C GLU A 192 14.50 -3.88 -8.18
N HIS A 193 14.22 -2.76 -7.47
CA HIS A 193 13.83 -1.50 -8.09
C HIS A 193 14.92 -1.00 -9.05
N GLU A 194 16.19 -1.03 -8.64
CA GLU A 194 17.32 -0.70 -9.50
C GLU A 194 17.37 -1.58 -10.76
N SER A 195 17.18 -2.89 -10.59
CA SER A 195 17.20 -3.85 -11.72
C SER A 195 16.05 -3.59 -12.69
N ILE A 196 14.85 -3.29 -12.19
CA ILE A 196 13.69 -2.93 -13.02
C ILE A 196 13.99 -1.64 -13.81
N ARG A 197 14.50 -0.59 -13.13
CA ARG A 197 14.87 0.66 -13.80
C ARG A 197 15.92 0.43 -14.88
N LEU A 198 16.96 -0.33 -14.62
CA LEU A 198 17.99 -0.65 -15.63
C LEU A 198 17.41 -1.38 -16.84
N ALA A 199 16.49 -2.32 -16.63
CA ALA A 199 15.79 -2.99 -17.73
C ALA A 199 14.91 -2.02 -18.54
N LEU A 200 14.28 -1.03 -17.90
CA LEU A 200 13.51 0.03 -18.57
C LEU A 200 14.42 0.98 -19.35
N VAL A 201 15.57 1.37 -18.79
CA VAL A 201 16.59 2.20 -19.48
C VAL A 201 17.09 1.52 -20.76
N THR A 202 17.30 0.20 -20.73
CA THR A 202 17.75 -0.56 -21.89
C THR A 202 16.63 -0.95 -22.87
N GLY A 203 15.38 -0.59 -22.56
CA GLY A 203 14.22 -0.95 -23.39
C GLY A 203 13.91 -2.47 -23.40
N SER A 204 14.44 -3.24 -22.45
CA SER A 204 14.23 -4.68 -22.34
C SER A 204 12.85 -5.01 -21.77
N ALA A 205 11.80 -4.96 -22.59
CA ALA A 205 10.43 -5.17 -22.15
C ALA A 205 10.21 -6.52 -21.44
N GLY A 206 10.69 -7.62 -22.01
CA GLY A 206 10.60 -8.95 -21.40
C GLY A 206 11.40 -9.08 -20.11
N GLY A 207 12.60 -8.48 -20.05
CA GLY A 207 13.43 -8.43 -18.85
C GLY A 207 12.78 -7.61 -17.75
N ALA A 208 12.27 -6.42 -18.08
CA ALA A 208 11.56 -5.55 -17.15
C ALA A 208 10.31 -6.24 -16.57
N ARG A 209 9.54 -6.95 -17.42
CA ARG A 209 8.38 -7.75 -16.99
C ARG A 209 8.77 -8.83 -15.98
N ALA A 210 9.79 -9.64 -16.31
CA ALA A 210 10.23 -10.73 -15.44
C ALA A 210 10.68 -10.20 -14.06
N LEU A 211 11.53 -9.16 -14.06
CA LEU A 211 12.02 -8.54 -12.84
C LEU A 211 10.89 -7.92 -11.98
N ALA A 212 9.94 -7.23 -12.61
CA ALA A 212 8.80 -6.66 -11.90
C ALA A 212 7.90 -7.74 -11.28
N ARG A 213 7.70 -8.86 -11.98
CA ARG A 213 6.93 -9.99 -11.45
C ARG A 213 7.59 -10.60 -10.22
N GLU A 214 8.88 -10.88 -10.28
CA GLU A 214 9.66 -11.42 -9.17
C GLU A 214 9.68 -10.47 -7.98
N HIS A 215 9.88 -9.17 -8.23
CA HIS A 215 9.84 -8.13 -7.21
C HIS A 215 8.53 -8.15 -6.39
N VAL A 216 7.38 -8.25 -7.05
CA VAL A 216 6.09 -8.31 -6.34
C VAL A 216 5.97 -9.59 -5.51
N LEU A 217 6.43 -10.74 -6.02
CA LEU A 217 6.41 -12.01 -5.29
C LEU A 217 7.36 -11.99 -4.08
N HIS A 218 8.55 -11.41 -4.22
CA HIS A 218 9.47 -11.22 -3.10
C HIS A 218 8.95 -10.22 -2.06
N SER A 219 8.20 -9.20 -2.50
CA SER A 219 7.50 -8.30 -1.58
C SER A 219 6.44 -9.03 -0.75
N PHE A 220 5.81 -10.09 -1.28
CA PHE A 220 4.95 -10.98 -0.50
C PHE A 220 5.73 -11.75 0.57
N GLU A 221 6.91 -12.29 0.25
CA GLU A 221 7.77 -12.96 1.24
C GLU A 221 8.17 -12.00 2.37
N LEU A 222 8.57 -10.78 2.02
CA LEU A 222 8.86 -9.73 3.00
C LEU A 222 7.64 -9.48 3.91
N LEU A 223 6.46 -9.29 3.33
CA LEU A 223 5.22 -9.07 4.08
C LEU A 223 4.94 -10.22 5.04
N MET A 224 5.05 -11.46 4.57
CA MET A 224 4.80 -12.65 5.40
C MET A 224 5.77 -12.73 6.57
N THR A 225 7.06 -12.44 6.35
CA THR A 225 8.09 -12.41 7.40
C THR A 225 7.78 -11.34 8.45
N VAL A 226 7.42 -10.13 8.02
CA VAL A 226 7.01 -9.04 8.92
C VAL A 226 5.78 -9.43 9.76
N LEU A 227 4.78 -10.06 9.15
CA LEU A 227 3.58 -10.53 9.86
C LEU A 227 3.90 -11.63 10.87
N ASP A 228 4.82 -12.55 10.56
CA ASP A 228 5.25 -13.60 11.48
C ASP A 228 5.99 -13.02 12.68
N GLU A 229 6.89 -12.06 12.49
CA GLU A 229 7.57 -11.36 13.57
C GLU A 229 6.60 -10.59 14.46
N HIS A 230 5.59 -9.92 13.88
CA HIS A 230 4.55 -9.24 14.67
C HIS A 230 3.68 -10.21 15.48
N ALA A 231 3.37 -11.39 14.92
CA ALA A 231 2.59 -12.40 15.63
C ALA A 231 3.36 -13.02 16.81
N ALA A 232 4.68 -13.07 16.72
CA ALA A 232 5.56 -13.59 17.78
C ALA A 232 5.79 -12.61 18.95
N ARG A 233 5.44 -11.32 18.78
CA ARG A 233 5.58 -10.31 19.84
C ARG A 233 4.41 -10.38 20.82
N PRO A 234 4.65 -10.30 22.16
CA PRO A 234 3.57 -10.16 23.12
C PRO A 234 2.74 -8.91 22.82
N ARG A 235 1.43 -9.05 22.70
CA ARG A 235 0.53 -7.91 22.56
C ARG A 235 0.56 -7.09 23.84
N LEU A 236 1.29 -5.99 23.86
CA LEU A 236 1.04 -4.92 24.82
C LEU A 236 -0.35 -4.37 24.50
N ALA A 237 -1.30 -4.57 25.43
CA ALA A 237 -2.66 -4.09 25.30
C ALA A 237 -2.65 -2.58 25.09
N ARG A 238 -2.91 -2.12 23.87
CA ARG A 238 -3.22 -0.70 23.62
C ARG A 238 -4.68 -0.50 24.03
N ASP A 239 -4.85 0.37 25.01
CA ASP A 239 -6.16 0.82 25.49
C ASP A 239 -6.84 1.62 24.37
N VAL A 240 -7.88 1.03 23.73
CA VAL A 240 -8.60 1.60 22.58
C VAL A 240 -9.80 2.41 23.07
N SER A 241 -9.64 3.23 24.12
CA SER A 241 -10.72 4.02 24.70
C SER A 241 -10.88 5.44 24.13
N SER A 242 -10.35 5.72 22.91
CA SER A 242 -10.37 7.08 22.34
C SER A 242 -10.97 7.19 20.93
N TYR A 243 -11.91 6.30 20.53
CA TYR A 243 -12.62 6.43 19.24
C TYR A 243 -14.12 6.37 19.40
#